data_5960a5bea124a2600be988d13fd44675
#
_entry.id   5960a5bea124a2600be988d13fd44675
#
_cell.length_a   1.000
_cell.length_b   1.000
_cell.length_c   1.000
_cell.angle_alpha   90.00
_cell.angle_beta   90.00
_cell.angle_gamma   90.00
#
_symmetry.space_group_name_H-M   'P 1'
#
loop_
_entity.id
_entity.type
_entity.pdbx_description
1 polymer ?
#
loop_
_entity_poly.entity_id
_entity_poly.type
_entity_poly.pdbx_seq_one_letter_code
_entity_poly.pdbx_strand_id
1 'polypeptide(L)'
;MEFPEPHIYLPQSSHTHTAILLHGRGSNGPEFAEDLFSSMTSKGHNLASCLPNWRWVFPTSRDRWSDRFQEEMCAWFDAYSLDDIHERQDVQIAGLRESVTHILGILSHEIEILSGNTSHVYLGGISQGMATALWTLFCATNQIHQPLGGFVGFCGWLPFARQVEDLAQGSQESRAVDASSKQLILRLVAGFFLNTISGSEKSQTNDTIDISILSTPVFLSHGSDDVRVPVDLGRQATRVLQQIQIPVQWHEFIGAEGDGHWVKEPEGFDQILHFLEECCSHT
;
A
#
# COMPACT_ATOMS: atom_id res chain seq x y z
N MET A 1 -7.61 -17.72 -13.60
CA MET A 1 -8.86 -17.33 -12.88
C MET A 1 -8.90 -15.82 -12.80
N GLU A 2 -10.08 -15.23 -12.97
CA GLU A 2 -10.28 -13.79 -12.81
C GLU A 2 -10.29 -13.40 -11.33
N PHE A 3 -10.02 -12.16 -11.01
CA PHE A 3 -10.20 -11.63 -9.67
C PHE A 3 -11.70 -11.45 -9.40
N PRO A 4 -12.17 -11.66 -8.16
CA PRO A 4 -13.54 -11.35 -7.78
C PRO A 4 -13.84 -9.85 -7.94
N GLU A 5 -15.11 -9.50 -8.11
CA GLU A 5 -15.56 -8.10 -8.09
C GLU A 5 -15.28 -7.49 -6.72
N PRO A 6 -14.83 -6.23 -6.66
CA PRO A 6 -14.59 -5.54 -5.40
C PRO A 6 -15.85 -5.41 -4.56
N HIS A 7 -15.75 -5.59 -3.26
CA HIS A 7 -16.80 -5.20 -2.34
C HIS A 7 -16.81 -3.68 -2.19
N ILE A 8 -18.00 -3.05 -2.35
CA ILE A 8 -18.11 -1.60 -2.37
C ILE A 8 -19.08 -1.15 -1.27
N TYR A 9 -18.57 -0.28 -0.39
CA TYR A 9 -19.40 0.45 0.55
C TYR A 9 -19.65 1.85 0.00
N LEU A 10 -20.92 2.09 -0.36
CA LEU A 10 -21.33 3.34 -1.01
C LEU A 10 -21.30 4.53 -0.04
N PRO A 11 -21.00 5.74 -0.51
CA PRO A 11 -21.07 6.94 0.31
C PRO A 11 -22.51 7.19 0.80
N GLN A 12 -22.64 7.68 2.02
CA GLN A 12 -23.92 8.03 2.63
C GLN A 12 -24.49 9.36 2.13
N SER A 13 -23.67 10.14 1.44
CA SER A 13 -24.01 11.44 0.84
C SER A 13 -23.34 11.60 -0.53
N SER A 14 -23.10 12.81 -1.01
CA SER A 14 -22.42 13.05 -2.28
C SER A 14 -21.04 12.42 -2.30
N HIS A 15 -20.75 11.60 -3.31
CA HIS A 15 -19.44 10.97 -3.48
C HIS A 15 -18.38 12.04 -3.79
N THR A 16 -17.41 12.19 -2.92
CA THR A 16 -16.31 13.15 -3.09
C THR A 16 -14.92 12.49 -3.03
N HIS A 17 -14.76 11.39 -2.32
CA HIS A 17 -13.49 10.68 -2.15
C HIS A 17 -13.67 9.19 -2.26
N THR A 18 -12.64 8.48 -2.70
CA THR A 18 -12.58 7.01 -2.71
C THR A 18 -11.37 6.51 -1.93
N ALA A 19 -11.57 5.51 -1.06
CA ALA A 19 -10.50 4.73 -0.46
C ALA A 19 -10.52 3.30 -1.01
N ILE A 20 -9.39 2.85 -1.57
CA ILE A 20 -9.17 1.48 -2.06
C ILE A 20 -8.29 0.77 -1.03
N LEU A 21 -8.84 -0.19 -0.29
CA LEU A 21 -8.15 -0.85 0.82
C LEU A 21 -8.08 -2.36 0.62
N LEU A 22 -6.87 -2.90 0.66
CA LEU A 22 -6.56 -4.30 0.37
C LEU A 22 -6.45 -5.11 1.67
N HIS A 23 -7.14 -6.25 1.70
CA HIS A 23 -7.13 -7.19 2.82
C HIS A 23 -5.80 -7.93 3.00
N GLY A 24 -5.58 -8.52 4.18
CA GLY A 24 -4.46 -9.41 4.47
C GLY A 24 -4.62 -10.80 3.84
N ARG A 25 -3.54 -11.61 3.82
CA ARG A 25 -3.58 -12.99 3.32
C ARG A 25 -4.59 -13.82 4.11
N GLY A 26 -5.40 -14.62 3.41
CA GLY A 26 -6.41 -15.52 3.97
C GLY A 26 -7.76 -14.86 4.29
N SER A 27 -7.90 -13.53 4.08
CA SER A 27 -9.15 -12.79 4.18
C SER A 27 -9.70 -12.43 2.78
N ASN A 28 -10.71 -11.61 2.73
CA ASN A 28 -11.33 -11.11 1.50
C ASN A 28 -11.88 -9.68 1.70
N GLY A 29 -12.36 -9.05 0.63
CA GLY A 29 -12.87 -7.68 0.68
C GLY A 29 -14.03 -7.47 1.66
N PRO A 30 -15.11 -8.28 1.60
CA PRO A 30 -16.22 -8.19 2.55
C PRO A 30 -15.81 -8.32 4.02
N GLU A 31 -15.04 -9.34 4.37
CA GLU A 31 -14.55 -9.56 5.75
C GLU A 31 -13.70 -8.38 6.23
N PHE A 32 -12.76 -7.92 5.41
CA PHE A 32 -11.92 -6.78 5.78
C PHE A 32 -12.73 -5.48 5.95
N ALA A 33 -13.77 -5.28 5.14
CA ALA A 33 -14.69 -4.15 5.30
C ALA A 33 -15.47 -4.22 6.62
N GLU A 34 -15.96 -5.43 6.98
CA GLU A 34 -16.67 -5.66 8.25
C GLU A 34 -15.75 -5.40 9.46
N ASP A 35 -14.54 -5.94 9.45
CA ASP A 35 -13.55 -5.74 10.51
C ASP A 35 -13.19 -4.26 10.65
N LEU A 36 -12.91 -3.57 9.53
CA LEU A 36 -12.53 -2.15 9.54
C LEU A 36 -13.65 -1.25 10.09
N PHE A 37 -14.91 -1.54 9.75
CA PHE A 37 -16.05 -0.73 10.17
C PHE A 37 -16.66 -1.18 11.51
N SER A 38 -16.23 -2.32 12.07
CA SER A 38 -16.52 -2.68 13.47
C SER A 38 -15.68 -1.89 14.46
N SER A 39 -14.51 -1.44 14.05
CA SER A 39 -13.59 -0.66 14.89
C SER A 39 -13.99 0.82 14.98
N MET A 40 -13.75 1.42 16.14
CA MET A 40 -14.25 2.75 16.50
C MET A 40 -13.12 3.73 16.84
N THR A 41 -13.36 4.99 16.52
CA THR A 41 -12.59 6.12 17.04
C THR A 41 -12.95 6.40 18.51
N SER A 42 -12.18 7.24 19.18
CA SER A 42 -12.48 7.70 20.57
C SER A 42 -13.85 8.40 20.72
N LYS A 43 -14.42 8.85 19.60
CA LYS A 43 -15.77 9.44 19.55
C LYS A 43 -16.89 8.41 19.41
N GLY A 44 -16.57 7.11 19.36
CA GLY A 44 -17.55 6.03 19.21
C GLY A 44 -18.17 5.93 17.82
N HIS A 45 -17.47 6.40 16.79
CA HIS A 45 -17.86 6.32 15.39
C HIS A 45 -16.79 5.58 14.59
N ASN A 46 -17.20 4.76 13.62
CA ASN A 46 -16.28 4.15 12.67
C ASN A 46 -15.91 5.12 11.54
N LEU A 47 -14.89 4.77 10.75
CA LEU A 47 -14.39 5.62 9.67
C LEU A 47 -15.47 5.98 8.64
N ALA A 48 -16.35 5.03 8.26
CA ALA A 48 -17.40 5.31 7.29
C ALA A 48 -18.44 6.33 7.80
N SER A 49 -18.71 6.32 9.10
CA SER A 49 -19.60 7.31 9.74
C SER A 49 -18.94 8.68 9.89
N CYS A 50 -17.62 8.71 10.12
CA CYS A 50 -16.85 9.96 10.19
C CYS A 50 -16.67 10.60 8.80
N LEU A 51 -16.64 9.80 7.74
CA LEU A 51 -16.37 10.23 6.36
C LEU A 51 -17.56 9.87 5.43
N PRO A 52 -18.76 10.46 5.63
CA PRO A 52 -20.00 10.03 4.96
C PRO A 52 -20.00 10.25 3.44
N ASN A 53 -19.07 11.05 2.91
CA ASN A 53 -18.92 11.35 1.49
C ASN A 53 -17.93 10.41 0.79
N TRP A 54 -17.38 9.42 1.52
CA TRP A 54 -16.38 8.51 1.01
C TRP A 54 -17.02 7.23 0.47
N ARG A 55 -16.54 6.82 -0.69
CA ARG A 55 -16.74 5.50 -1.28
C ARG A 55 -15.56 4.63 -0.85
N TRP A 56 -15.86 3.44 -0.31
CA TRP A 56 -14.84 2.50 0.13
C TRP A 56 -14.87 1.28 -0.78
N VAL A 57 -13.73 0.95 -1.34
CA VAL A 57 -13.55 -0.14 -2.30
C VAL A 57 -12.61 -1.16 -1.68
N PHE A 58 -13.11 -2.38 -1.51
CA PHE A 58 -12.36 -3.49 -0.91
C PHE A 58 -12.22 -4.60 -1.97
N PRO A 59 -11.14 -4.57 -2.76
CA PRO A 59 -10.86 -5.65 -3.70
C PRO A 59 -10.61 -6.96 -2.96
N THR A 60 -10.98 -8.08 -3.58
CA THR A 60 -10.65 -9.42 -3.10
C THR A 60 -9.54 -10.01 -3.96
N SER A 61 -8.50 -10.57 -3.34
CA SER A 61 -7.49 -11.34 -4.05
C SER A 61 -8.07 -12.66 -4.55
N ARG A 62 -7.31 -13.40 -5.32
CA ARG A 62 -7.75 -14.73 -5.77
C ARG A 62 -7.05 -15.83 -4.99
N ASP A 63 -7.59 -17.04 -5.05
CA ASP A 63 -6.94 -18.21 -4.51
C ASP A 63 -5.63 -18.49 -5.26
N ARG A 64 -4.60 -18.81 -4.49
CA ARG A 64 -3.26 -19.13 -4.96
C ARG A 64 -2.69 -20.29 -4.16
N TRP A 65 -1.94 -21.14 -4.84
CA TRP A 65 -1.14 -22.13 -4.17
C TRP A 65 -0.05 -21.47 -3.32
N SER A 66 0.05 -21.86 -2.07
CA SER A 66 1.12 -21.45 -1.18
C SER A 66 2.18 -22.54 -1.07
N ASP A 67 3.40 -22.25 -1.50
CA ASP A 67 4.54 -23.17 -1.38
C ASP A 67 4.90 -23.45 0.08
N ARG A 68 4.61 -22.50 0.98
CA ARG A 68 4.88 -22.66 2.42
C ARG A 68 3.89 -23.59 3.10
N PHE A 69 2.58 -23.38 2.84
CA PHE A 69 1.50 -24.08 3.54
C PHE A 69 1.00 -25.31 2.78
N GLN A 70 1.41 -25.51 1.52
CA GLN A 70 0.99 -26.60 0.65
C GLN A 70 -0.55 -26.69 0.50
N GLU A 71 -1.20 -25.53 0.38
CA GLU A 71 -2.63 -25.40 0.18
C GLU A 71 -2.97 -24.16 -0.67
N GLU A 72 -4.17 -24.13 -1.20
CA GLU A 72 -4.71 -22.91 -1.84
C GLU A 72 -5.27 -21.97 -0.78
N MET A 73 -4.95 -20.67 -0.93
CA MET A 73 -5.45 -19.63 -0.04
C MET A 73 -5.66 -18.32 -0.79
N CYS A 74 -6.62 -17.52 -0.34
CA CYS A 74 -6.84 -16.17 -0.83
C CYS A 74 -5.62 -15.30 -0.51
N ALA A 75 -4.87 -14.90 -1.54
CA ALA A 75 -3.61 -14.17 -1.38
C ALA A 75 -3.29 -13.30 -2.59
N TRP A 76 -2.68 -12.14 -2.35
CA TRP A 76 -2.22 -11.25 -3.42
C TRP A 76 -1.00 -11.83 -4.15
N PHE A 77 -0.11 -12.46 -3.42
CA PHE A 77 1.06 -13.16 -3.95
C PHE A 77 1.49 -14.27 -2.98
N ASP A 78 2.29 -15.23 -3.45
CA ASP A 78 2.86 -16.24 -2.56
C ASP A 78 4.04 -15.63 -1.79
N ALA A 79 3.99 -15.65 -0.46
CA ALA A 79 5.07 -15.21 0.44
C ALA A 79 5.52 -16.43 1.26
N TYR A 80 6.71 -16.93 0.96
CA TYR A 80 7.21 -18.17 1.56
C TYR A 80 7.52 -18.02 3.05
N SER A 81 8.19 -16.94 3.45
CA SER A 81 8.54 -16.65 4.83
C SER A 81 8.39 -15.17 5.16
N LEU A 82 7.99 -14.85 6.39
CA LEU A 82 8.04 -13.51 6.98
C LEU A 82 9.10 -13.42 8.10
N ASP A 83 9.65 -14.55 8.55
CA ASP A 83 10.83 -14.58 9.44
C ASP A 83 12.09 -14.24 8.66
N ASP A 84 12.20 -14.75 7.43
CA ASP A 84 13.21 -14.33 6.45
C ASP A 84 12.51 -13.98 5.13
N ILE A 85 12.22 -12.69 4.93
CA ILE A 85 11.54 -12.18 3.74
C ILE A 85 12.35 -12.36 2.44
N HIS A 86 13.62 -12.73 2.55
CA HIS A 86 14.49 -12.99 1.39
C HIS A 86 14.41 -14.46 0.93
N GLU A 87 13.89 -15.34 1.79
CA GLU A 87 13.73 -16.75 1.46
C GLU A 87 12.69 -16.90 0.34
N ARG A 88 13.10 -17.52 -0.76
CA ARG A 88 12.24 -17.77 -1.92
C ARG A 88 11.47 -16.51 -2.41
N GLN A 89 12.11 -15.36 -2.42
CA GLN A 89 11.51 -14.12 -2.92
C GLN A 89 11.01 -14.22 -4.38
N ASP A 90 11.58 -15.13 -5.16
CA ASP A 90 11.22 -15.40 -6.53
C ASP A 90 9.74 -15.78 -6.70
N VAL A 91 9.14 -16.51 -5.75
CA VAL A 91 7.74 -16.96 -5.82
C VAL A 91 6.73 -15.80 -5.73
N GLN A 92 7.16 -14.65 -5.16
CA GLN A 92 6.31 -13.48 -5.01
C GLN A 92 5.99 -12.79 -6.35
N ILE A 93 6.93 -12.83 -7.32
CA ILE A 93 6.91 -11.97 -8.51
C ILE A 93 5.66 -12.20 -9.38
N ALA A 94 5.30 -13.46 -9.62
CA ALA A 94 4.15 -13.79 -10.46
C ALA A 94 2.84 -13.22 -9.88
N GLY A 95 2.63 -13.45 -8.57
CA GLY A 95 1.46 -12.94 -7.86
C GLY A 95 1.43 -11.41 -7.77
N LEU A 96 2.57 -10.77 -7.47
CA LEU A 96 2.68 -9.31 -7.45
C LEU A 96 2.33 -8.71 -8.81
N ARG A 97 2.84 -9.28 -9.92
CA ARG A 97 2.51 -8.82 -11.28
C ARG A 97 1.02 -8.80 -11.55
N GLU A 98 0.35 -9.92 -11.26
CA GLU A 98 -1.09 -10.06 -11.50
C GLU A 98 -1.90 -9.14 -10.61
N SER A 99 -1.61 -9.11 -9.32
CA SER A 99 -2.34 -8.31 -8.33
C SER A 99 -2.14 -6.82 -8.55
N VAL A 100 -0.92 -6.36 -8.78
CA VAL A 100 -0.64 -4.96 -9.09
C VAL A 100 -1.37 -4.51 -10.36
N THR A 101 -1.35 -5.34 -11.42
CA THR A 101 -2.09 -5.02 -12.66
C THR A 101 -3.59 -4.88 -12.40
N HIS A 102 -4.17 -5.77 -11.60
CA HIS A 102 -5.58 -5.71 -11.22
C HIS A 102 -5.89 -4.44 -10.41
N ILE A 103 -5.10 -4.13 -9.39
CA ILE A 103 -5.32 -2.96 -8.53
C ILE A 103 -5.09 -1.65 -9.30
N LEU A 104 -4.15 -1.59 -10.24
CA LEU A 104 -3.98 -0.45 -11.14
C LEU A 104 -5.23 -0.20 -11.98
N GLY A 105 -5.91 -1.26 -12.45
CA GLY A 105 -7.19 -1.14 -13.16
C GLY A 105 -8.28 -0.54 -12.27
N ILE A 106 -8.41 -1.01 -11.03
CA ILE A 106 -9.36 -0.46 -10.06
C ILE A 106 -9.04 1.00 -9.74
N LEU A 107 -7.76 1.31 -9.47
CA LEU A 107 -7.30 2.66 -9.18
C LEU A 107 -7.63 3.63 -10.30
N SER A 108 -7.35 3.25 -11.55
CA SER A 108 -7.68 4.06 -12.73
C SER A 108 -9.19 4.30 -12.86
N HIS A 109 -9.99 3.26 -12.65
CA HIS A 109 -11.45 3.36 -12.69
C HIS A 109 -12.01 4.32 -11.61
N GLU A 110 -11.53 4.22 -10.37
CA GLU A 110 -11.99 5.10 -9.30
C GLU A 110 -11.54 6.56 -9.51
N ILE A 111 -10.37 6.78 -10.12
CA ILE A 111 -9.95 8.12 -10.55
C ILE A 111 -10.89 8.67 -11.63
N GLU A 112 -11.30 7.85 -12.61
CA GLU A 112 -12.26 8.26 -13.65
C GLU A 112 -13.63 8.64 -13.04
N ILE A 113 -14.15 7.87 -12.08
CA ILE A 113 -15.39 8.17 -11.36
C ILE A 113 -15.32 9.56 -10.70
N LEU A 114 -14.14 9.94 -10.20
CA LEU A 114 -13.87 11.26 -9.60
C LEU A 114 -13.41 12.31 -10.62
N SER A 115 -13.74 12.10 -11.89
CA SER A 115 -13.44 13.04 -13.00
C SER A 115 -11.95 13.34 -13.18
N GLY A 116 -11.10 12.37 -12.89
CA GLY A 116 -9.64 12.47 -13.03
C GLY A 116 -8.95 13.10 -11.81
N ASN A 117 -9.66 13.38 -10.73
CA ASN A 117 -9.08 13.98 -9.53
C ASN A 117 -8.39 12.94 -8.64
N THR A 118 -7.10 12.77 -8.84
CA THR A 118 -6.26 11.80 -8.11
C THR A 118 -6.14 12.14 -6.61
N SER A 119 -6.17 13.43 -6.25
CA SER A 119 -6.04 13.87 -4.85
C SER A 119 -7.25 13.48 -3.97
N HIS A 120 -8.34 13.00 -4.59
CA HIS A 120 -9.50 12.48 -3.89
C HIS A 120 -9.51 10.94 -3.82
N VAL A 121 -8.45 10.27 -4.28
CA VAL A 121 -8.33 8.82 -4.23
C VAL A 121 -7.22 8.42 -3.25
N TYR A 122 -7.53 7.48 -2.37
CA TYR A 122 -6.64 6.93 -1.36
C TYR A 122 -6.42 5.45 -1.62
N LEU A 123 -5.20 4.99 -1.42
CA LEU A 123 -4.80 3.59 -1.61
C LEU A 123 -4.20 3.07 -0.32
N GLY A 124 -4.40 1.79 -0.02
CA GLY A 124 -3.76 1.21 1.16
C GLY A 124 -4.18 -0.23 1.44
N GLY A 125 -3.96 -0.66 2.68
CA GLY A 125 -4.35 -2.00 3.11
C GLY A 125 -3.61 -2.48 4.35
N ILE A 126 -3.88 -3.72 4.72
CA ILE A 126 -3.28 -4.39 5.88
C ILE A 126 -2.39 -5.55 5.45
N SER A 127 -1.27 -5.77 6.15
CA SER A 127 -0.45 -6.97 5.99
C SER A 127 0.01 -7.14 4.52
N GLN A 128 -0.28 -8.27 3.90
CA GLN A 128 -0.01 -8.52 2.48
C GLN A 128 -0.73 -7.54 1.54
N GLY A 129 -1.89 -6.99 1.95
CA GLY A 129 -2.59 -5.94 1.23
C GLY A 129 -1.80 -4.63 1.20
N MET A 130 -1.20 -4.21 2.33
CA MET A 130 -0.29 -3.06 2.36
C MET A 130 0.91 -3.28 1.42
N ALA A 131 1.51 -4.46 1.47
CA ALA A 131 2.64 -4.82 0.61
C ALA A 131 2.30 -4.69 -0.88
N THR A 132 1.12 -5.18 -1.29
CA THR A 132 0.61 -5.08 -2.67
C THR A 132 0.27 -3.65 -3.05
N ALA A 133 -0.35 -2.89 -2.14
CA ALA A 133 -0.70 -1.49 -2.37
C ALA A 133 0.54 -0.60 -2.55
N LEU A 134 1.62 -0.82 -1.75
CA LEU A 134 2.90 -0.11 -1.95
C LEU A 134 3.50 -0.41 -3.33
N TRP A 135 3.49 -1.68 -3.76
CA TRP A 135 3.93 -2.05 -5.11
C TRP A 135 3.09 -1.38 -6.19
N THR A 136 1.76 -1.31 -5.99
CA THR A 136 0.86 -0.61 -6.91
C THR A 136 1.20 0.87 -7.02
N LEU A 137 1.48 1.55 -5.89
CA LEU A 137 1.87 2.97 -5.89
C LEU A 137 3.15 3.21 -6.71
N PHE A 138 4.19 2.38 -6.54
CA PHE A 138 5.40 2.47 -7.33
C PHE A 138 5.18 2.17 -8.82
N CYS A 139 4.33 1.19 -9.13
CA CYS A 139 4.05 0.80 -10.51
C CYS A 139 3.09 1.75 -11.24
N ALA A 140 2.39 2.63 -10.53
CA ALA A 140 1.49 3.62 -11.11
C ALA A 140 2.21 4.81 -11.78
N THR A 141 3.52 4.95 -11.61
CA THR A 141 4.35 6.09 -12.05
C THR A 141 4.22 6.45 -13.54
N ASN A 142 3.94 5.50 -14.43
CA ASN A 142 3.76 5.79 -15.87
C ASN A 142 2.28 5.94 -16.28
N GLN A 143 1.35 5.84 -15.36
CA GLN A 143 -0.08 5.87 -15.66
C GLN A 143 -0.78 7.04 -14.97
N ILE A 144 -0.26 7.45 -13.81
CA ILE A 144 -0.84 8.48 -12.97
C ILE A 144 0.22 9.57 -12.73
N HIS A 145 -0.06 10.78 -13.20
CA HIS A 145 0.89 11.88 -13.28
C HIS A 145 0.70 12.95 -12.18
N GLN A 146 -0.07 12.61 -11.16
CA GLN A 146 -0.31 13.46 -9.99
C GLN A 146 -0.34 12.60 -8.72
N PRO A 147 -0.05 13.17 -7.54
CA PRO A 147 -0.18 12.46 -6.27
C PRO A 147 -1.62 12.00 -6.01
N LEU A 148 -1.77 10.88 -5.30
CA LEU A 148 -3.04 10.50 -4.68
C LEU A 148 -3.29 11.37 -3.45
N GLY A 149 -4.53 11.37 -2.94
CA GLY A 149 -4.88 12.02 -1.68
C GLY A 149 -4.07 11.49 -0.51
N GLY A 150 -3.81 10.18 -0.47
CA GLY A 150 -2.96 9.58 0.54
C GLY A 150 -2.81 8.07 0.37
N PHE A 151 -1.85 7.53 1.11
CA PHE A 151 -1.64 6.10 1.26
C PHE A 151 -1.74 5.72 2.74
N VAL A 152 -2.50 4.68 3.08
CA VAL A 152 -2.63 4.19 4.46
C VAL A 152 -2.27 2.70 4.55
N GLY A 153 -1.28 2.36 5.37
CA GLY A 153 -0.81 0.99 5.50
C GLY A 153 -0.70 0.52 6.94
N PHE A 154 -1.15 -0.72 7.19
CA PHE A 154 -1.22 -1.29 8.53
C PHE A 154 -0.49 -2.63 8.58
N CYS A 155 0.32 -2.86 9.61
CA CYS A 155 0.90 -4.15 9.98
C CYS A 155 1.52 -4.91 8.78
N GLY A 156 2.19 -4.20 7.87
CA GLY A 156 2.70 -4.78 6.64
C GLY A 156 4.20 -4.54 6.42
N TRP A 157 4.65 -4.79 5.21
CA TRP A 157 6.06 -4.66 4.81
C TRP A 157 6.19 -4.17 3.36
N LEU A 158 7.41 -3.85 2.95
CA LEU A 158 7.75 -3.59 1.56
C LEU A 158 8.47 -4.81 0.98
N PRO A 159 7.83 -5.60 0.09
CA PRO A 159 8.54 -6.65 -0.63
C PRO A 159 9.72 -6.09 -1.42
N PHE A 160 10.85 -6.79 -1.40
CA PHE A 160 12.10 -6.36 -2.05
C PHE A 160 12.72 -5.07 -1.48
N ALA A 161 12.45 -4.76 -0.19
CA ALA A 161 12.98 -3.57 0.48
C ALA A 161 14.49 -3.43 0.36
N ARG A 162 15.26 -4.55 0.49
CA ARG A 162 16.72 -4.55 0.37
C ARG A 162 17.20 -4.09 -1.00
N GLN A 163 16.54 -4.52 -2.08
CA GLN A 163 16.89 -4.08 -3.43
C GLN A 163 16.68 -2.57 -3.60
N VAL A 164 15.65 -2.02 -2.96
CA VAL A 164 15.39 -0.57 -2.95
C VAL A 164 16.43 0.16 -2.12
N GLU A 165 16.83 -0.37 -0.95
CA GLU A 165 17.92 0.16 -0.11
C GLU A 165 19.24 0.22 -0.89
N ASP A 166 19.60 -0.88 -1.59
CA ASP A 166 20.83 -0.96 -2.38
C ASP A 166 20.84 0.08 -3.53
N LEU A 167 19.71 0.28 -4.22
CA LEU A 167 19.57 1.31 -5.25
C LEU A 167 19.73 2.73 -4.69
N ALA A 168 19.13 2.99 -3.52
CA ALA A 168 19.24 4.29 -2.86
C ALA A 168 20.66 4.58 -2.38
N GLN A 169 21.36 3.60 -1.80
CA GLN A 169 22.75 3.75 -1.30
C GLN A 169 23.77 3.92 -2.43
N GLY A 170 23.70 3.09 -3.46
CA GLY A 170 24.61 3.18 -4.62
C GLY A 170 24.56 4.52 -5.34
N SER A 171 23.44 5.23 -5.23
CA SER A 171 23.25 6.56 -5.81
C SER A 171 23.79 7.69 -4.91
N GLN A 172 23.88 7.49 -3.60
CA GLN A 172 24.37 8.47 -2.62
C GLN A 172 25.89 8.55 -2.60
N GLU A 173 26.61 7.47 -2.85
CA GLU A 173 28.08 7.44 -2.85
C GLU A 173 28.69 8.28 -3.99
N SER A 174 27.91 8.65 -4.99
CA SER A 174 28.40 9.27 -6.22
C SER A 174 28.27 10.79 -6.27
N ARG A 175 27.48 11.49 -5.40
CA ARG A 175 27.22 12.94 -5.53
C ARG A 175 26.72 13.60 -4.23
N ALA A 176 26.91 14.93 -4.14
CA ALA A 176 26.21 15.78 -3.15
C ALA A 176 24.68 15.65 -3.35
N VAL A 177 23.92 15.51 -2.24
CA VAL A 177 22.46 15.33 -2.26
C VAL A 177 21.80 16.65 -2.69
N ASP A 178 21.51 16.78 -3.97
CA ASP A 178 20.70 17.85 -4.54
C ASP A 178 19.34 17.33 -5.05
N ALA A 179 18.47 18.24 -5.46
CA ALA A 179 17.13 17.87 -5.98
C ALA A 179 17.18 16.94 -7.21
N SER A 180 18.24 17.02 -8.03
CA SER A 180 18.46 16.17 -9.19
C SER A 180 18.77 14.73 -8.77
N SER A 181 19.58 14.57 -7.73
CA SER A 181 19.91 13.25 -7.15
C SER A 181 18.69 12.56 -6.57
N LYS A 182 17.80 13.31 -5.90
CA LYS A 182 16.51 12.78 -5.41
C LYS A 182 15.65 12.20 -6.53
N GLN A 183 15.44 12.97 -7.58
CA GLN A 183 14.64 12.54 -8.73
C GLN A 183 15.22 11.30 -9.41
N LEU A 184 16.55 11.22 -9.51
CA LEU A 184 17.23 10.06 -10.09
C LEU A 184 16.98 8.81 -9.25
N ILE A 185 17.12 8.88 -7.93
CA ILE A 185 16.86 7.75 -7.01
C ILE A 185 15.40 7.27 -7.18
N LEU A 186 14.43 8.17 -7.15
CA LEU A 186 13.02 7.82 -7.31
C LEU A 186 12.74 7.15 -8.66
N ARG A 187 13.36 7.62 -9.75
CA ARG A 187 13.23 7.01 -11.07
C ARG A 187 13.88 5.63 -11.15
N LEU A 188 15.03 5.43 -10.53
CA LEU A 188 15.69 4.12 -10.44
C LEU A 188 14.83 3.13 -9.68
N VAL A 189 14.28 3.55 -8.54
CA VAL A 189 13.37 2.73 -7.73
C VAL A 189 12.08 2.42 -8.50
N ALA A 190 11.42 3.40 -9.10
CA ALA A 190 10.24 3.17 -9.93
C ALA A 190 10.54 2.23 -11.11
N GLY A 191 11.68 2.41 -11.77
CA GLY A 191 12.15 1.53 -12.84
C GLY A 191 12.35 0.08 -12.38
N PHE A 192 12.86 -0.14 -11.17
CA PHE A 192 12.98 -1.47 -10.59
C PHE A 192 11.59 -2.16 -10.46
N PHE A 193 10.60 -1.48 -9.89
CA PHE A 193 9.25 -2.01 -9.73
C PHE A 193 8.59 -2.29 -11.08
N LEU A 194 8.63 -1.33 -12.00
CA LEU A 194 8.05 -1.48 -13.35
C LEU A 194 8.69 -2.64 -14.14
N ASN A 195 10.01 -2.77 -14.12
CA ASN A 195 10.71 -3.84 -14.83
C ASN A 195 10.39 -5.21 -14.21
N THR A 196 10.28 -5.29 -12.88
CA THR A 196 9.94 -6.54 -12.18
C THR A 196 8.56 -7.04 -12.56
N ILE A 197 7.55 -6.16 -12.68
CA ILE A 197 6.20 -6.58 -13.06
C ILE A 197 6.04 -6.76 -14.57
N SER A 198 6.76 -6.01 -15.42
CA SER A 198 6.64 -6.14 -16.88
C SER A 198 7.23 -7.46 -17.40
N GLY A 199 8.20 -8.03 -16.68
CA GLY A 199 8.95 -9.19 -17.12
C GLY A 199 9.76 -8.94 -18.38
N SER A 200 9.93 -7.68 -18.77
CA SER A 200 10.65 -7.28 -20.00
C SER A 200 12.08 -6.87 -19.65
N GLU A 201 13.05 -7.48 -20.32
CA GLU A 201 14.45 -7.04 -20.30
C GLU A 201 14.68 -5.69 -21.02
N LYS A 202 13.65 -5.16 -21.68
CA LYS A 202 13.73 -3.83 -22.29
C LYS A 202 13.55 -2.79 -21.20
N SER A 203 14.67 -2.39 -20.60
CA SER A 203 14.80 -1.23 -19.74
C SER A 203 14.11 -0.02 -20.40
N GLN A 204 13.00 0.45 -19.83
CA GLN A 204 12.58 1.83 -20.08
C GLN A 204 13.72 2.71 -19.61
N THR A 205 14.12 3.68 -20.41
CA THR A 205 15.15 4.62 -19.99
C THR A 205 14.62 5.36 -18.75
N ASN A 206 15.29 5.23 -17.62
CA ASN A 206 14.85 5.80 -16.33
C ASN A 206 14.56 7.30 -16.41
N ASP A 207 15.12 8.00 -17.40
CA ASP A 207 14.96 9.45 -17.59
C ASP A 207 13.53 9.88 -17.97
N THR A 208 12.70 8.96 -18.46
CA THR A 208 11.32 9.26 -18.93
C THR A 208 10.22 8.90 -17.93
N ILE A 209 10.57 8.29 -16.78
CA ILE A 209 9.57 7.87 -15.77
C ILE A 209 9.04 9.11 -15.04
N ASP A 210 7.72 9.31 -15.10
CA ASP A 210 7.05 10.32 -14.28
C ASP A 210 6.86 9.79 -12.85
N ILE A 211 7.46 10.47 -11.90
CA ILE A 211 7.47 10.10 -10.49
C ILE A 211 6.54 10.94 -9.61
N SER A 212 5.68 11.77 -10.21
CA SER A 212 4.82 12.70 -9.48
C SER A 212 3.93 12.03 -8.45
N ILE A 213 3.40 10.83 -8.78
CA ILE A 213 2.59 10.04 -7.85
C ILE A 213 3.33 9.66 -6.56
N LEU A 214 4.66 9.55 -6.58
CA LEU A 214 5.48 9.22 -5.41
C LEU A 214 5.59 10.38 -4.40
N SER A 215 4.97 11.54 -4.70
CA SER A 215 4.76 12.60 -3.72
C SER A 215 3.49 12.40 -2.88
N THR A 216 2.74 11.31 -3.07
CA THR A 216 1.58 10.92 -2.25
C THR A 216 1.99 10.83 -0.78
N PRO A 217 1.29 11.51 0.15
CA PRO A 217 1.53 11.35 1.57
C PRO A 217 1.26 9.92 2.03
N VAL A 218 2.12 9.37 2.89
CA VAL A 218 2.02 8.00 3.36
C VAL A 218 1.85 7.97 4.87
N PHE A 219 0.85 7.24 5.35
CA PHE A 219 0.65 6.88 6.75
C PHE A 219 0.89 5.39 6.92
N LEU A 220 1.79 5.02 7.81
CA LEU A 220 2.05 3.62 8.17
C LEU A 220 1.91 3.43 9.67
N SER A 221 1.28 2.33 10.08
CA SER A 221 1.22 1.95 11.49
C SER A 221 1.40 0.44 11.69
N HIS A 222 1.91 0.05 12.90
CA HIS A 222 2.23 -1.34 13.18
C HIS A 222 2.18 -1.63 14.69
N GLY A 223 1.65 -2.80 15.06
CA GLY A 223 1.76 -3.30 16.43
C GLY A 223 3.20 -3.74 16.72
N SER A 224 3.81 -3.22 17.79
CA SER A 224 5.16 -3.67 18.19
C SER A 224 5.16 -5.09 18.79
N ASP A 225 3.99 -5.59 19.13
CA ASP A 225 3.71 -6.95 19.61
C ASP A 225 3.02 -7.83 18.55
N ASP A 226 3.04 -7.42 17.28
CA ASP A 226 2.51 -8.21 16.16
C ASP A 226 3.24 -9.54 16.02
N VAL A 227 2.51 -10.64 16.21
CA VAL A 227 3.06 -12.01 16.13
C VAL A 227 3.04 -12.59 14.72
N ARG A 228 2.35 -11.95 13.76
CA ARG A 228 2.21 -12.44 12.37
C ARG A 228 3.20 -11.80 11.42
N VAL A 229 3.40 -10.49 11.56
CA VAL A 229 4.35 -9.71 10.77
C VAL A 229 5.26 -8.96 11.72
N PRO A 230 6.54 -9.34 11.86
CA PRO A 230 7.46 -8.65 12.75
C PRO A 230 7.48 -7.13 12.46
N VAL A 231 7.34 -6.31 13.51
CA VAL A 231 7.33 -4.84 13.40
C VAL A 231 8.56 -4.27 12.68
N ASP A 232 9.68 -4.97 12.77
CA ASP A 232 10.93 -4.57 12.09
C ASP A 232 10.80 -4.51 10.57
N LEU A 233 9.87 -5.27 9.98
CA LEU A 233 9.55 -5.19 8.54
C LEU A 233 8.80 -3.90 8.20
N GLY A 234 7.88 -3.45 9.05
CA GLY A 234 7.22 -2.16 8.92
C GLY A 234 8.20 -0.98 9.13
N ARG A 235 9.07 -1.09 10.14
CA ARG A 235 10.18 -0.14 10.35
C ARG A 235 11.12 -0.07 9.16
N GLN A 236 11.44 -1.22 8.53
CA GLN A 236 12.25 -1.26 7.32
C GLN A 236 11.55 -0.54 6.17
N ALA A 237 10.27 -0.85 5.91
CA ALA A 237 9.49 -0.16 4.87
C ALA A 237 9.51 1.36 5.08
N THR A 238 9.30 1.82 6.31
CA THR A 238 9.34 3.25 6.68
C THR A 238 10.71 3.87 6.41
N ARG A 239 11.80 3.21 6.85
CA ARG A 239 13.18 3.70 6.58
C ARG A 239 13.48 3.81 5.10
N VAL A 240 13.07 2.83 4.30
CA VAL A 240 13.23 2.84 2.84
C VAL A 240 12.51 4.03 2.23
N LEU A 241 11.23 4.23 2.57
CA LEU A 241 10.45 5.37 2.08
C LEU A 241 11.09 6.71 2.45
N GLN A 242 11.55 6.87 3.70
CA GLN A 242 12.27 8.07 4.16
C GLN A 242 13.58 8.27 3.41
N GLN A 243 14.34 7.20 3.18
CA GLN A 243 15.62 7.25 2.48
C GLN A 243 15.48 7.71 1.04
N ILE A 244 14.41 7.30 0.36
CA ILE A 244 14.06 7.78 -0.99
C ILE A 244 13.20 9.06 -0.95
N GLN A 245 13.03 9.67 0.23
CA GLN A 245 12.35 10.94 0.47
C GLN A 245 10.86 10.97 0.06
N ILE A 246 10.15 9.86 0.21
CA ILE A 246 8.68 9.83 0.18
C ILE A 246 8.17 10.33 1.55
N PRO A 247 7.20 11.27 1.61
CA PRO A 247 6.66 11.75 2.88
C PRO A 247 5.91 10.63 3.60
N VAL A 248 6.42 10.18 4.75
CA VAL A 248 5.82 9.09 5.54
C VAL A 248 5.69 9.49 7.01
N GLN A 249 4.48 9.30 7.55
CA GLN A 249 4.19 9.29 8.98
C GLN A 249 4.20 7.84 9.47
N TRP A 250 4.91 7.58 10.59
CA TRP A 250 5.03 6.25 11.18
C TRP A 250 4.53 6.24 12.61
N HIS A 251 3.65 5.27 12.92
CA HIS A 251 3.08 5.09 14.25
C HIS A 251 3.23 3.64 14.72
N GLU A 252 3.67 3.46 15.96
CA GLU A 252 3.72 2.17 16.63
C GLU A 252 2.76 2.14 17.80
N PHE A 253 2.17 0.98 18.04
CA PHE A 253 1.28 0.74 19.16
C PHE A 253 1.54 -0.64 19.77
N ILE A 254 0.87 -0.95 20.86
CA ILE A 254 0.91 -2.24 21.56
C ILE A 254 -0.48 -2.62 22.05
N GLY A 255 -0.80 -3.91 22.04
CA GLY A 255 -2.07 -4.44 22.56
C GLY A 255 -3.25 -4.16 21.64
N ALA A 256 -3.05 -4.19 20.32
CA ALA A 256 -4.12 -4.24 19.35
C ALA A 256 -4.72 -5.66 19.30
N GLU A 257 -5.94 -5.78 18.78
CA GLU A 257 -6.58 -7.07 18.50
C GLU A 257 -5.78 -7.92 17.48
N GLY A 258 -6.21 -9.17 17.30
CA GLY A 258 -5.56 -10.09 16.34
C GLY A 258 -4.11 -10.40 16.67
N ASP A 259 -3.78 -10.53 17.95
CA ASP A 259 -2.40 -10.77 18.43
C ASP A 259 -1.43 -9.64 18.00
N GLY A 260 -1.89 -8.39 18.09
CA GLY A 260 -1.13 -7.21 17.68
C GLY A 260 -1.18 -6.92 16.17
N HIS A 261 -1.80 -7.81 15.37
CA HIS A 261 -1.89 -7.71 13.91
C HIS A 261 -3.15 -6.96 13.42
N TRP A 262 -3.51 -5.88 14.09
CA TRP A 262 -4.61 -4.98 13.77
C TRP A 262 -4.26 -3.55 14.15
N VAL A 263 -5.08 -2.59 13.76
CA VAL A 263 -4.94 -1.20 14.19
C VAL A 263 -5.43 -1.06 15.64
N LYS A 264 -4.64 -0.39 16.48
CA LYS A 264 -5.02 -0.16 17.89
C LYS A 264 -6.25 0.72 17.98
N GLU A 265 -7.30 0.19 18.65
CA GLU A 265 -8.53 0.91 18.92
C GLU A 265 -8.49 1.53 20.33
N PRO A 266 -8.96 2.77 20.50
CA PRO A 266 -9.44 3.69 19.47
C PRO A 266 -8.33 4.56 18.86
N GLU A 267 -7.14 4.64 19.45
CA GLU A 267 -6.11 5.64 19.17
C GLU A 267 -5.59 5.59 17.74
N GLY A 268 -5.41 4.38 17.19
CA GLY A 268 -4.96 4.19 15.82
C GLY A 268 -6.00 4.65 14.81
N PHE A 269 -7.29 4.45 15.09
CA PHE A 269 -8.38 4.92 14.23
C PHE A 269 -8.54 6.44 14.30
N ASP A 270 -8.27 7.08 15.44
CA ASP A 270 -8.19 8.54 15.54
C ASP A 270 -7.04 9.10 14.72
N GLN A 271 -5.88 8.44 14.72
CA GLN A 271 -4.72 8.85 13.92
C GLN A 271 -4.97 8.71 12.42
N ILE A 272 -5.60 7.60 11.98
CA ILE A 272 -6.00 7.39 10.57
C ILE A 272 -6.98 8.49 10.15
N LEU A 273 -8.03 8.72 10.93
CA LEU A 273 -9.02 9.76 10.61
C LEU A 273 -8.36 11.14 10.49
N HIS A 274 -7.50 11.49 11.44
CA HIS A 274 -6.75 12.74 11.41
C HIS A 274 -5.90 12.89 10.14
N PHE A 275 -5.14 11.85 9.78
CA PHE A 275 -4.34 11.85 8.54
C PHE A 275 -5.21 12.07 7.29
N LEU A 276 -6.35 11.35 7.20
CA LEU A 276 -7.27 11.49 6.06
C LEU A 276 -7.86 12.90 5.97
N GLU A 277 -8.25 13.49 7.12
CA GLU A 277 -8.77 14.85 7.20
C GLU A 277 -7.71 15.93 6.86
N GLU A 278 -6.46 15.73 7.33
CA GLU A 278 -5.33 16.61 6.97
C GLU A 278 -5.08 16.62 5.45
N CYS A 279 -5.04 15.43 4.84
CA CYS A 279 -4.85 15.32 3.39
C CYS A 279 -5.97 16.01 2.61
N CYS A 280 -7.23 15.88 3.05
CA CYS A 280 -8.37 16.60 2.43
C CYS A 280 -8.27 18.12 2.54
N SER A 281 -7.62 18.64 3.59
CA SER A 281 -7.53 20.09 3.83
C SER A 281 -6.50 20.79 2.94
N HIS A 282 -5.60 20.04 2.33
CA HIS A 282 -4.52 20.55 1.48
C HIS A 282 -4.82 20.41 -0.02
N THR A 283 -5.98 19.89 -0.39
CA THR A 283 -6.50 19.74 -1.75
C THR A 283 -7.56 20.78 -2.04
#